data_5abd8d4eedfff41d4cb24cf063e99bcd
#
_entry.id   5abd8d4eedfff41d4cb24cf063e99bcd
#
_cell.length_a   1.000
_cell.length_b   1.000
_cell.length_c   1.000
_cell.angle_alpha   90.00
_cell.angle_beta   90.00
_cell.angle_gamma   90.00
#
_symmetry.space_group_name_H-M   'P 1'
#
loop_
_entity.id
_entity.type
_entity.pdbx_description
1 polymer ?
#
loop_
_entity_poly.entity_id
_entity_poly.type
_entity_poly.pdbx_seq_one_letter_code
_entity_poly.pdbx_strand_id
1 'polypeptide(L)'
;MHTRRPFRAVLAMITVWLPVATATAATAPVPTAVIDTASGPVQGLVENGIATFKGIRYGAAPVGEQRFKAPRPPHPWQDVQVAAHFGAPAMQSYDRPHNGTALSMQLATIFTMRSDMKIDNEDSLFLNVWTPAPDGGKRPVMVWLHGGGYAYGSGAWPIYDGTSLARR
;
A
#
# COMPACT_ATOMS: atom_id res chain seq x y z
N MET A 1 7.26 -70.79 -45.78
CA MET A 1 7.31 -69.47 -46.42
C MET A 1 6.48 -68.51 -45.59
N HIS A 2 7.11 -67.82 -44.64
CA HIS A 2 6.42 -66.87 -43.74
C HIS A 2 6.75 -65.45 -44.19
N THR A 3 5.78 -64.72 -44.70
CA THR A 3 5.86 -63.34 -45.10
C THR A 3 5.67 -62.44 -43.89
N ARG A 4 6.70 -61.77 -43.42
CA ARG A 4 6.60 -60.73 -42.39
C ARG A 4 6.09 -59.42 -43.02
N ARG A 5 4.95 -58.93 -42.53
CA ARG A 5 4.41 -57.59 -42.86
C ARG A 5 5.15 -56.51 -42.02
N PRO A 6 5.60 -55.39 -42.61
CA PRO A 6 6.22 -54.31 -41.82
C PRO A 6 5.15 -53.50 -41.08
N PHE A 7 5.36 -53.30 -39.78
CA PHE A 7 4.61 -52.38 -38.97
C PHE A 7 5.02 -50.94 -39.35
N ARG A 8 4.09 -50.18 -39.89
CA ARG A 8 4.26 -48.71 -40.06
C ARG A 8 3.87 -48.02 -38.77
N ALA A 9 4.85 -47.47 -38.04
CA ALA A 9 4.59 -46.61 -36.91
C ALA A 9 4.11 -45.25 -37.42
N VAL A 10 2.90 -44.86 -37.09
CA VAL A 10 2.40 -43.49 -37.33
C VAL A 10 2.77 -42.65 -36.13
N LEU A 11 3.74 -41.73 -36.33
CA LEU A 11 4.15 -40.74 -35.32
C LEU A 11 3.11 -39.61 -35.33
N ALA A 12 2.20 -39.59 -34.34
CA ALA A 12 1.27 -38.46 -34.14
C ALA A 12 2.00 -37.33 -33.45
N MET A 13 2.26 -36.22 -34.16
CA MET A 13 2.72 -34.97 -33.57
C MET A 13 1.57 -34.31 -32.84
N ILE A 14 1.63 -34.31 -31.51
CA ILE A 14 0.74 -33.50 -30.66
C ILE A 14 1.31 -32.11 -30.58
N THR A 15 0.74 -31.14 -31.29
CA THR A 15 1.04 -29.72 -31.13
C THR A 15 0.32 -29.23 -29.89
N VAL A 16 1.08 -28.98 -28.82
CA VAL A 16 0.57 -28.36 -27.59
C VAL A 16 0.53 -26.85 -27.83
N TRP A 17 -0.65 -26.29 -27.95
CA TRP A 17 -0.88 -24.84 -27.92
C TRP A 17 -0.85 -24.36 -26.48
N LEU A 18 0.24 -23.72 -26.05
CA LEU A 18 0.31 -23.00 -24.80
C LEU A 18 -0.32 -21.62 -24.99
N PRO A 19 -1.32 -21.22 -24.19
CA PRO A 19 -1.81 -19.86 -24.24
C PRO A 19 -0.72 -18.91 -23.75
N VAL A 20 -0.32 -17.97 -24.59
CA VAL A 20 0.54 -16.86 -24.18
C VAL A 20 -0.31 -15.93 -23.32
N ALA A 21 -0.12 -16.00 -22.01
CA ALA A 21 -0.69 -15.01 -21.09
C ALA A 21 -0.01 -13.66 -21.35
N THR A 22 -0.75 -12.72 -21.96
CA THR A 22 -0.31 -11.33 -22.08
C THR A 22 -0.32 -10.72 -20.69
N ALA A 23 0.84 -10.61 -20.06
CA ALA A 23 1.01 -9.83 -18.85
C ALA A 23 0.70 -8.36 -19.20
N THR A 24 -0.40 -7.83 -18.67
CA THR A 24 -0.70 -6.40 -18.74
C THR A 24 0.39 -5.69 -17.95
N ALA A 25 1.27 -4.97 -18.63
CA ALA A 25 2.30 -4.17 -17.97
C ALA A 25 1.61 -3.17 -17.04
N ALA A 26 1.98 -3.18 -15.76
CA ALA A 26 1.52 -2.16 -14.82
C ALA A 26 2.03 -0.81 -15.31
N THR A 27 1.11 0.13 -15.49
CA THR A 27 1.46 1.50 -15.91
C THR A 27 2.29 2.14 -14.79
N ALA A 28 3.40 2.78 -15.14
CA ALA A 28 4.20 3.52 -14.16
C ALA A 28 3.33 4.58 -13.46
N PRO A 29 3.54 4.81 -12.13
CA PRO A 29 2.82 5.84 -11.40
C PRO A 29 3.03 7.22 -12.03
N VAL A 30 1.96 8.01 -12.15
CA VAL A 30 1.98 9.35 -12.73
C VAL A 30 1.60 10.35 -11.63
N PRO A 31 2.30 11.50 -11.49
CA PRO A 31 1.92 12.53 -10.53
C PRO A 31 0.46 12.99 -10.73
N THR A 32 -0.26 13.24 -9.63
CA THR A 32 -1.57 13.92 -9.68
C THR A 32 -1.40 15.41 -9.99
N ALA A 33 -2.51 16.11 -10.24
CA ALA A 33 -2.51 17.55 -10.05
C ALA A 33 -2.13 17.89 -8.59
N VAL A 34 -1.60 19.09 -8.39
CA VAL A 34 -1.37 19.64 -7.04
C VAL A 34 -2.73 19.99 -6.43
N ILE A 35 -2.94 19.58 -5.19
CA ILE A 35 -4.19 19.80 -4.46
C ILE A 35 -3.90 20.68 -3.26
N ASP A 36 -4.62 21.79 -3.17
CA ASP A 36 -4.53 22.68 -2.01
C ASP A 36 -5.27 22.06 -0.82
N THR A 37 -4.60 22.03 0.32
CA THR A 37 -5.18 21.62 1.59
C THR A 37 -5.16 22.78 2.59
N ALA A 38 -5.87 22.63 3.70
CA ALA A 38 -5.85 23.63 4.77
C ALA A 38 -4.45 23.90 5.36
N SER A 39 -3.52 22.96 5.18
CA SER A 39 -2.16 23.08 5.70
C SER A 39 -1.11 23.44 4.64
N GLY A 40 -1.43 23.30 3.36
CA GLY A 40 -0.55 23.59 2.24
C GLY A 40 -0.78 22.61 1.06
N PRO A 41 -0.11 22.86 -0.08
CA PRO A 41 -0.30 22.07 -1.30
C PRO A 41 0.33 20.67 -1.19
N VAL A 42 -0.36 19.66 -1.75
CA VAL A 42 0.12 18.28 -1.81
C VAL A 42 0.01 17.72 -3.22
N GLN A 43 0.92 16.82 -3.58
CA GLN A 43 0.87 16.09 -4.85
C GLN A 43 1.07 14.60 -4.58
N GLY A 44 0.11 13.79 -5.03
CA GLY A 44 0.18 12.33 -4.94
C GLY A 44 0.57 11.68 -6.26
N LEU A 45 0.24 10.39 -6.36
CA LEU A 45 0.45 9.59 -7.56
C LEU A 45 -0.85 8.95 -8.02
N VAL A 46 -1.03 8.81 -9.33
CA VAL A 46 -2.06 7.95 -9.91
C VAL A 46 -1.45 6.56 -10.09
N GLU A 47 -1.95 5.60 -9.34
CA GLU A 47 -1.53 4.20 -9.37
C GLU A 47 -2.74 3.34 -9.75
N ASN A 48 -2.66 2.60 -10.85
CA ASN A 48 -3.76 1.75 -11.33
C ASN A 48 -5.11 2.48 -11.48
N GLY A 49 -5.09 3.74 -11.91
CA GLY A 49 -6.28 4.58 -12.12
C GLY A 49 -6.88 5.16 -10.84
N ILE A 50 -6.21 5.04 -9.69
CA ILE A 50 -6.60 5.62 -8.41
C ILE A 50 -5.55 6.66 -8.00
N ALA A 51 -5.99 7.85 -7.63
CA ALA A 51 -5.13 8.85 -7.03
C ALA A 51 -4.83 8.47 -5.58
N THR A 52 -3.56 8.37 -5.26
CA THR A 52 -3.06 7.99 -3.95
C THR A 52 -2.21 9.12 -3.37
N PHE A 53 -2.45 9.44 -2.11
CA PHE A 53 -1.66 10.40 -1.35
C PHE A 53 -1.21 9.72 -0.08
N LYS A 54 0.08 9.50 0.07
CA LYS A 54 0.67 8.73 1.18
C LYS A 54 1.52 9.64 2.06
N GLY A 55 1.34 9.54 3.38
CA GLY A 55 2.15 10.28 4.35
C GLY A 55 1.81 11.76 4.47
N ILE A 56 0.54 12.14 4.29
CA ILE A 56 0.09 13.51 4.56
C ILE A 56 0.10 13.74 6.07
N ARG A 57 0.77 14.78 6.51
CA ARG A 57 0.80 15.17 7.92
C ARG A 57 -0.55 15.77 8.35
N TYR A 58 -1.16 15.19 9.39
CA TYR A 58 -2.39 15.71 9.97
C TYR A 58 -2.22 16.34 11.36
N GLY A 59 -1.06 16.21 11.97
CA GLY A 59 -0.71 16.78 13.25
C GLY A 59 0.74 17.21 13.33
N ALA A 60 1.08 18.16 14.18
CA ALA A 60 2.44 18.51 14.48
C ALA A 60 3.17 17.30 15.10
N ALA A 61 4.46 17.13 14.80
CA ALA A 61 5.25 16.05 15.35
C ALA A 61 5.23 16.07 16.88
N PRO A 62 4.82 14.98 17.56
CA PRO A 62 4.77 14.90 19.02
C PRO A 62 6.15 14.57 19.61
N VAL A 63 7.16 15.35 19.25
CA VAL A 63 8.56 15.13 19.63
C VAL A 63 9.05 16.20 20.62
N GLY A 64 10.14 15.92 21.32
CA GLY A 64 10.76 16.83 22.25
C GLY A 64 9.76 17.32 23.30
N GLU A 65 9.61 18.64 23.42
CA GLU A 65 8.68 19.24 24.38
C GLU A 65 7.20 19.01 24.08
N GLN A 66 6.85 18.54 22.87
CA GLN A 66 5.47 18.20 22.50
C GLN A 66 5.05 16.79 22.91
N ARG A 67 5.98 15.97 23.41
CA ARG A 67 5.67 14.60 23.87
C ARG A 67 4.65 14.64 24.99
N PHE A 68 3.66 13.75 24.93
CA PHE A 68 2.59 13.61 25.91
C PHE A 68 1.73 14.86 26.13
N LYS A 69 1.80 15.84 25.23
CA LYS A 69 0.93 17.04 25.25
C LYS A 69 -0.27 16.86 24.33
N ALA A 70 -1.24 17.76 24.48
CA ALA A 70 -2.39 17.81 23.57
C ALA A 70 -1.93 18.00 22.12
N PRO A 71 -2.62 17.34 21.16
CA PRO A 71 -2.27 17.44 19.75
C PRO A 71 -2.39 18.88 19.23
N ARG A 72 -1.52 19.25 18.30
CA ARG A 72 -1.55 20.53 17.62
C ARG A 72 -1.69 20.33 16.12
N PRO A 73 -2.30 21.29 15.39
CA PRO A 73 -2.29 21.27 13.93
C PRO A 73 -0.85 21.24 13.40
N PRO A 74 -0.62 20.66 12.21
CA PRO A 74 0.68 20.75 11.56
C PRO A 74 1.02 22.22 11.24
N HIS A 75 2.30 22.55 11.18
CA HIS A 75 2.71 23.84 10.66
C HIS A 75 2.35 23.93 9.18
N PRO A 76 1.68 25.03 8.75
CA PRO A 76 1.41 25.24 7.34
C PRO A 76 2.71 25.27 6.51
N TRP A 77 2.62 24.77 5.27
CA TRP A 77 3.73 24.77 4.33
C TRP A 77 3.34 25.46 3.02
N GLN A 78 4.34 26.02 2.32
CA GLN A 78 4.16 26.76 1.05
C GLN A 78 4.56 25.90 -0.15
N ASP A 79 5.56 25.06 0.01
CA ASP A 79 6.07 24.22 -1.06
C ASP A 79 5.20 22.97 -1.23
N VAL A 80 5.07 22.48 -2.47
CA VAL A 80 4.32 21.26 -2.74
C VAL A 80 4.93 20.06 -2.02
N GLN A 81 4.18 19.47 -1.11
CA GLN A 81 4.59 18.22 -0.44
C GLN A 81 4.28 17.03 -1.34
N VAL A 82 5.33 16.29 -1.71
CA VAL A 82 5.18 15.06 -2.50
C VAL A 82 4.70 13.92 -1.60
N ALA A 83 3.41 13.59 -1.71
CA ALA A 83 2.73 12.55 -0.93
C ALA A 83 2.79 11.18 -1.63
N ALA A 84 3.99 10.76 -2.03
CA ALA A 84 4.23 9.50 -2.74
C ALA A 84 4.64 8.33 -1.82
N HIS A 85 5.05 8.62 -0.59
CA HIS A 85 5.59 7.64 0.35
C HIS A 85 4.86 7.69 1.69
N PHE A 86 4.67 6.52 2.28
CA PHE A 86 4.09 6.43 3.62
C PHE A 86 4.94 7.17 4.65
N GLY A 87 4.28 7.81 5.63
CA GLY A 87 4.94 8.35 6.81
C GLY A 87 5.47 7.22 7.72
N ALA A 88 6.30 7.59 8.70
CA ALA A 88 6.78 6.66 9.68
C ALA A 88 5.62 6.13 10.55
N PRO A 89 5.59 4.83 10.91
CA PRO A 89 4.70 4.31 11.92
C PRO A 89 5.07 4.83 13.31
N ALA A 90 4.11 4.84 14.23
CA ALA A 90 4.36 5.18 15.62
C ALA A 90 5.33 4.18 16.26
N MET A 91 6.08 4.65 17.26
CA MET A 91 6.95 3.80 18.07
C MET A 91 6.18 2.62 18.64
N GLN A 92 6.67 1.42 18.41
CA GLN A 92 6.00 0.17 18.77
C GLN A 92 7.01 -0.89 19.16
N SER A 93 6.58 -1.86 19.98
CA SER A 93 7.42 -2.99 20.35
C SER A 93 7.24 -4.12 19.35
N TYR A 94 8.36 -4.58 18.80
CA TYR A 94 8.42 -5.77 17.95
C TYR A 94 8.70 -7.06 18.76
N ASP A 95 9.01 -6.93 20.05
CA ASP A 95 9.20 -8.06 20.98
C ASP A 95 7.84 -8.72 21.26
N ARG A 96 7.33 -9.43 20.26
CA ARG A 96 6.25 -10.37 20.51
C ARG A 96 6.82 -11.73 20.75
N PRO A 97 6.40 -12.39 21.82
CA PRO A 97 6.52 -13.83 21.87
C PRO A 97 5.70 -14.35 20.68
N HIS A 98 6.39 -14.69 19.60
CA HIS A 98 5.81 -15.45 18.50
C HIS A 98 5.51 -16.81 19.14
N ASN A 99 4.27 -17.01 19.55
CA ASN A 99 3.82 -18.29 20.13
C ASN A 99 3.86 -19.42 19.10
N GLY A 100 4.77 -19.32 18.12
CA GLY A 100 5.20 -20.38 17.23
C GLY A 100 4.12 -21.08 16.39
N THR A 101 2.88 -20.60 16.40
CA THR A 101 1.85 -21.19 15.56
C THR A 101 2.07 -20.77 14.11
N ALA A 102 1.89 -21.69 13.18
CA ALA A 102 1.98 -21.40 11.74
C ALA A 102 1.10 -20.21 11.34
N LEU A 103 -0.06 -20.05 11.98
CA LEU A 103 -0.99 -18.94 11.75
C LEU A 103 -0.38 -17.59 12.19
N SER A 104 0.27 -17.51 13.37
CA SER A 104 0.88 -16.26 13.84
C SER A 104 2.05 -15.82 12.96
N MET A 105 2.81 -16.78 12.41
CA MET A 105 3.90 -16.52 11.47
C MET A 105 3.35 -16.05 10.10
N GLN A 106 2.28 -16.67 9.60
CA GLN A 106 1.63 -16.24 8.35
C GLN A 106 1.04 -14.84 8.48
N LEU A 107 0.37 -14.54 9.58
CA LEU A 107 -0.16 -13.21 9.85
C LEU A 107 0.96 -12.18 9.96
N ALA A 108 2.05 -12.48 10.66
CA ALA A 108 3.22 -11.60 10.72
C ALA A 108 3.76 -11.30 9.31
N THR A 109 3.86 -12.29 8.44
CA THR A 109 4.30 -12.13 7.05
C THR A 109 3.36 -11.21 6.27
N ILE A 110 2.04 -11.38 6.38
CA ILE A 110 1.04 -10.54 5.70
C ILE A 110 1.12 -9.08 6.18
N PHE A 111 1.35 -8.88 7.47
CA PHE A 111 1.37 -7.54 8.07
C PHE A 111 2.70 -6.80 7.90
N THR A 112 3.83 -7.49 7.73
CA THR A 112 5.17 -6.88 7.79
C THR A 112 5.91 -6.84 6.45
N MET A 113 5.41 -7.45 5.38
CA MET A 113 6.11 -7.52 4.09
C MET A 113 5.99 -6.23 3.27
N ARG A 114 6.60 -5.14 3.74
CA ARG A 114 6.94 -4.02 2.85
C ARG A 114 8.36 -3.55 3.10
N SER A 115 9.16 -3.58 2.04
CA SER A 115 10.53 -3.05 2.04
C SER A 115 10.59 -1.50 2.09
N ASP A 116 9.47 -0.83 1.85
CA ASP A 116 9.31 0.63 1.83
C ASP A 116 8.78 1.21 3.17
N MET A 117 8.55 0.38 4.17
CA MET A 117 8.19 0.86 5.51
C MET A 117 9.36 1.59 6.16
N LYS A 118 9.09 2.82 6.55
CA LYS A 118 10.03 3.59 7.38
C LYS A 118 10.17 2.94 8.76
N ILE A 119 11.32 3.17 9.38
CA ILE A 119 11.54 2.81 10.79
C ILE A 119 10.56 3.64 11.64
N ASP A 120 10.04 3.04 12.71
CA ASP A 120 9.18 3.72 13.69
C ASP A 120 9.80 5.02 14.17
N ASN A 121 8.94 6.01 14.35
CA ASN A 121 9.36 7.32 14.77
C ASN A 121 8.28 7.94 15.67
N GLU A 122 8.68 8.79 16.61
CA GLU A 122 7.74 9.61 17.36
C GLU A 122 7.00 10.57 16.43
N ASP A 123 7.65 11.05 15.37
CA ASP A 123 7.03 11.81 14.29
C ASP A 123 6.24 10.87 13.36
N SER A 124 5.02 10.53 13.74
CA SER A 124 4.19 9.49 13.13
C SER A 124 2.76 9.92 12.80
N LEU A 125 2.43 11.20 12.94
CA LEU A 125 1.06 11.68 12.72
C LEU A 125 0.80 11.94 11.22
N PHE A 126 0.70 10.84 10.46
CA PHE A 126 0.45 10.83 9.03
C PHE A 126 -0.79 10.02 8.68
N LEU A 127 -1.49 10.46 7.64
CA LEU A 127 -2.60 9.73 7.02
C LEU A 127 -2.31 9.46 5.54
N ASN A 128 -3.10 8.56 4.97
CA ASN A 128 -3.05 8.21 3.55
C ASN A 128 -4.46 8.35 2.96
N VAL A 129 -4.54 8.74 1.69
CA VAL A 129 -5.80 8.91 0.98
C VAL A 129 -5.76 8.15 -0.33
N TRP A 130 -6.85 7.45 -0.65
CA TRP A 130 -7.11 6.84 -1.94
C TRP A 130 -8.43 7.40 -2.47
N THR A 131 -8.44 7.90 -3.69
CA THR A 131 -9.64 8.46 -4.32
C THR A 131 -9.66 8.17 -5.81
N PRO A 132 -10.83 7.91 -6.43
CA PRO A 132 -10.91 7.76 -7.88
C PRO A 132 -10.49 9.04 -8.62
N ALA A 133 -10.74 10.21 -8.03
CA ALA A 133 -10.25 11.48 -8.56
C ALA A 133 -10.16 12.52 -7.44
N PRO A 134 -9.11 13.36 -7.41
CA PRO A 134 -9.00 14.49 -6.50
C PRO A 134 -9.71 15.72 -7.10
N ASP A 135 -11.02 15.62 -7.24
CA ASP A 135 -11.91 16.63 -7.82
C ASP A 135 -12.93 17.15 -6.79
N GLY A 136 -13.79 18.07 -7.19
CA GLY A 136 -14.87 18.60 -6.35
C GLY A 136 -16.06 17.64 -6.12
N GLY A 137 -15.97 16.37 -6.49
CA GLY A 137 -17.00 15.36 -6.28
C GLY A 137 -17.26 15.11 -4.80
N LYS A 138 -18.53 15.25 -4.39
CA LYS A 138 -18.97 15.00 -3.00
C LYS A 138 -19.13 13.50 -2.75
N ARG A 139 -18.01 12.76 -2.71
CA ARG A 139 -18.01 11.32 -2.45
C ARG A 139 -18.12 11.03 -0.96
N PRO A 140 -18.75 9.92 -0.57
CA PRO A 140 -18.65 9.43 0.80
C PRO A 140 -17.18 9.21 1.19
N VAL A 141 -16.82 9.57 2.40
CA VAL A 141 -15.48 9.38 2.95
C VAL A 141 -15.52 8.27 3.99
N MET A 142 -14.69 7.24 3.80
CA MET A 142 -14.49 6.21 4.79
C MET A 142 -13.14 6.44 5.48
N VAL A 143 -13.17 6.58 6.80
CA VAL A 143 -11.97 6.69 7.62
C VAL A 143 -11.65 5.33 8.20
N TRP A 144 -10.47 4.80 7.90
CA TRP A 144 -9.97 3.55 8.43
C TRP A 144 -8.96 3.79 9.56
N LEU A 145 -9.23 3.25 10.73
CA LEU A 145 -8.31 3.21 11.86
C LEU A 145 -7.79 1.78 11.99
N HIS A 146 -6.48 1.59 11.80
CA HIS A 146 -5.88 0.26 11.84
C HIS A 146 -5.96 -0.36 13.24
N GLY A 147 -6.04 -1.68 13.30
CA GLY A 147 -5.99 -2.44 14.54
C GLY A 147 -4.57 -2.57 15.09
N GLY A 148 -4.45 -3.24 16.25
CA GLY A 148 -3.15 -3.55 16.88
C GLY A 148 -3.14 -3.30 18.38
N GLY A 149 -4.32 -3.06 18.99
CA GLY A 149 -4.49 -2.93 20.43
C GLY A 149 -3.69 -1.77 21.05
N TYR A 150 -3.52 -0.68 20.31
CA TYR A 150 -2.68 0.47 20.68
C TYR A 150 -1.20 0.15 20.94
N ALA A 151 -0.77 -1.07 20.64
CA ALA A 151 0.60 -1.51 20.89
C ALA A 151 1.43 -1.60 19.61
N TYR A 152 0.78 -1.76 18.45
CA TYR A 152 1.47 -1.94 17.17
C TYR A 152 0.52 -1.69 16.00
N GLY A 153 1.07 -1.58 14.81
CA GLY A 153 0.33 -1.41 13.57
C GLY A 153 0.77 -0.18 12.79
N SER A 154 0.31 -0.10 11.56
CA SER A 154 0.56 1.04 10.70
C SER A 154 -0.48 1.11 9.60
N GLY A 155 -0.94 2.31 9.27
CA GLY A 155 -1.75 2.56 8.08
C GLY A 155 -1.00 2.30 6.77
N ALA A 156 0.30 2.01 6.81
CA ALA A 156 1.13 1.65 5.66
C ALA A 156 1.13 0.14 5.36
N TRP A 157 0.49 -0.69 6.16
CA TRP A 157 0.46 -2.13 5.91
C TRP A 157 -0.30 -2.47 4.63
N PRO A 158 0.20 -3.41 3.80
CA PRO A 158 -0.39 -3.75 2.50
C PRO A 158 -1.86 -4.18 2.57
N ILE A 159 -2.26 -4.81 3.68
CA ILE A 159 -3.64 -5.25 3.92
C ILE A 159 -4.62 -4.06 4.02
N TYR A 160 -4.12 -2.86 4.25
CA TYR A 160 -4.93 -1.63 4.35
C TYR A 160 -4.86 -0.77 3.08
N ASP A 161 -4.42 -1.33 1.96
CA ASP A 161 -4.46 -0.62 0.68
C ASP A 161 -5.90 -0.29 0.27
N GLY A 162 -6.19 1.00 0.15
CA GLY A 162 -7.53 1.51 -0.14
C GLY A 162 -7.93 1.46 -1.61
N THR A 163 -7.06 1.04 -2.52
CA THR A 163 -7.28 1.07 -3.97
C THR A 163 -8.58 0.37 -4.39
N SER A 164 -8.84 -0.82 -3.84
CA SER A 164 -10.03 -1.59 -4.19
C SER A 164 -11.32 -0.94 -3.71
N LEU A 165 -11.30 -0.26 -2.56
CA LEU A 165 -12.45 0.46 -2.02
C LEU A 165 -12.69 1.76 -2.79
N ALA A 166 -11.64 2.47 -3.16
CA ALA A 166 -11.75 3.72 -3.92
C ALA A 166 -12.27 3.53 -5.35
N ARG A 167 -12.27 2.30 -5.90
CA ARG A 167 -12.84 1.98 -7.22
C ARG A 167 -14.35 1.80 -7.23
N ARG A 168 -14.99 1.64 -6.09
CA ARG A 168 -16.43 1.36 -5.97
C ARG A 168 -17.26 2.63 -5.86
#